data_6ac6fd544575a442cfe93d15f01a92bc
#
_entry.id   6ac6fd544575a442cfe93d15f01a92bc
#
_cell.length_a   1.000
_cell.length_b   1.000
_cell.length_c   1.000
_cell.angle_alpha   90.00
_cell.angle_beta   90.00
_cell.angle_gamma   90.00
#
_symmetry.space_group_name_H-M   'P 1'
#
loop_
_entity.id
_entity.type
_entity.pdbx_description
1 polymer ?
#
loop_
_entity_poly.entity_id
_entity_poly.type
_entity_poly.pdbx_seq_one_letter_code
_entity_poly.pdbx_strand_id
1 'polypeptide(L)'
;MTNLINNRLLFLSIIMFFISSCRKEEEGPIPTDRQVPIGVMEASLSTRVSTRGVINTDDYKLGIFRTDANGYPPQYDAPYSYDDVAGWTATTEILVDHRSASLYAYYPYQSVSFADNTTEAILVAQIYDAAKDMCYGTATSADGSGMINNDHKGVRFIDMKHAYARLKLTFVRGTNVMSGRKCKIENIVLKNNSTNFYLQRQVDITTGTITEGTPAAEGYVHNPNVEIASGSQVYEYLLPPQPLTDSKLTISVTVDGEVRTVTVTAFGNNLNAGGYYHVTLTINDVQIVPSANVTDNGYAADNTIIQNNTPSVV
;
A
#
# COMPACT_ATOMS: atom_id res chain seq x y z
N MET A 1 25.03 38.47 91.12
CA MET A 1 23.89 37.54 91.25
C MET A 1 23.47 37.15 89.84
N THR A 2 23.29 35.87 89.64
CA THR A 2 22.70 35.15 88.50
C THR A 2 23.48 35.02 87.23
N ASN A 3 23.94 33.77 87.09
CA ASN A 3 24.58 33.15 85.96
C ASN A 3 23.74 33.13 84.67
N LEU A 4 24.36 33.46 83.53
CA LEU A 4 23.81 33.13 82.26
C LEU A 4 24.65 31.97 81.71
N ILE A 5 24.04 30.80 81.69
CA ILE A 5 24.61 29.59 81.11
C ILE A 5 24.34 29.68 79.58
N ASN A 6 25.39 29.81 78.84
CA ASN A 6 25.36 29.72 77.34
C ASN A 6 25.26 28.25 76.92
N ASN A 7 24.07 27.81 76.55
CA ASN A 7 23.87 26.52 75.94
C ASN A 7 23.96 26.71 74.42
N ARG A 8 25.16 26.47 73.85
CA ARG A 8 25.31 26.29 72.41
C ARG A 8 24.86 24.89 72.05
N LEU A 9 23.64 24.79 71.59
CA LEU A 9 23.12 23.58 70.97
C LEU A 9 23.82 23.39 69.60
N LEU A 10 24.67 22.38 69.57
CA LEU A 10 25.32 21.92 68.35
C LEU A 10 24.27 21.18 67.54
N PHE A 11 23.69 21.86 66.50
CA PHE A 11 22.85 21.20 65.51
C PHE A 11 23.76 20.35 64.61
N LEU A 12 23.88 19.07 64.91
CA LEU A 12 24.43 18.09 64.03
C LEU A 12 23.40 17.79 62.94
N SER A 13 23.50 18.48 61.82
CA SER A 13 22.67 18.23 60.64
C SER A 13 23.12 16.91 59.98
N ILE A 14 22.44 15.82 60.32
CA ILE A 14 22.59 14.55 59.60
C ILE A 14 21.90 14.74 58.28
N ILE A 15 22.67 15.09 57.23
CA ILE A 15 22.26 15.01 55.84
C ILE A 15 22.20 13.52 55.51
N MET A 16 21.01 12.92 55.62
CA MET A 16 20.70 11.63 55.03
C MET A 16 20.67 11.80 53.53
N PHE A 17 21.76 11.49 52.88
CA PHE A 17 21.80 11.21 51.45
C PHE A 17 20.90 9.99 51.19
N PHE A 18 19.63 10.22 50.81
CA PHE A 18 18.87 9.22 50.11
C PHE A 18 19.53 9.06 48.76
N ILE A 19 20.49 8.15 48.67
CA ILE A 19 20.89 7.58 47.38
C ILE A 19 19.67 6.80 46.94
N SER A 20 18.77 7.47 46.19
CA SER A 20 17.77 6.81 45.38
C SER A 20 18.56 6.05 44.30
N SER A 21 19.05 4.87 44.70
CA SER A 21 19.50 3.88 43.76
C SER A 21 18.26 3.53 42.93
N CYS A 22 18.11 4.18 41.76
CA CYS A 22 17.34 3.58 40.70
C CYS A 22 18.03 2.22 40.42
N ARG A 23 17.67 1.20 41.18
CA ARG A 23 17.79 -0.16 40.70
C ARG A 23 16.94 -0.18 39.43
N LYS A 24 17.63 -0.21 38.29
CA LYS A 24 17.05 -0.82 37.09
C LYS A 24 16.67 -2.22 37.60
N GLU A 25 15.38 -2.43 37.87
CA GLU A 25 14.89 -3.79 38.04
C GLU A 25 15.33 -4.50 36.77
N GLU A 26 16.30 -5.37 36.86
CA GLU A 26 16.49 -6.38 35.83
C GLU A 26 15.18 -7.14 35.81
N GLU A 27 14.34 -6.85 34.82
CA GLU A 27 13.17 -7.65 34.56
C GLU A 27 13.69 -9.10 34.45
N GLY A 28 13.36 -9.88 35.47
CA GLY A 28 13.69 -11.31 35.44
C GLY A 28 13.11 -11.96 34.17
N PRO A 29 13.56 -13.12 33.73
CA PRO A 29 13.08 -13.77 32.53
C PRO A 29 11.56 -13.80 32.55
N ILE A 30 10.95 -13.25 31.50
CA ILE A 30 9.47 -13.15 31.36
C ILE A 30 8.92 -14.59 31.42
N PRO A 31 7.91 -14.88 32.27
CA PRO A 31 7.31 -16.21 32.30
C PRO A 31 6.90 -16.66 30.91
N THR A 32 7.19 -17.89 30.53
CA THR A 32 7.00 -18.43 29.18
C THR A 32 5.56 -18.38 28.70
N ASP A 33 4.58 -18.36 29.61
CA ASP A 33 3.15 -18.29 29.35
C ASP A 33 2.58 -16.86 29.37
N ARG A 34 3.40 -15.85 29.72
CA ARG A 34 2.95 -14.46 29.76
C ARG A 34 2.73 -13.91 28.35
N GLN A 35 1.50 -13.51 28.06
CA GLN A 35 1.16 -12.77 26.86
C GLN A 35 1.42 -11.27 27.04
N VAL A 36 2.02 -10.65 26.04
CA VAL A 36 2.29 -9.21 26.01
C VAL A 36 1.85 -8.64 24.65
N PRO A 37 1.40 -7.38 24.59
CA PRO A 37 1.07 -6.74 23.34
C PRO A 37 2.33 -6.47 22.50
N ILE A 38 2.18 -6.58 21.17
CA ILE A 38 3.20 -6.10 20.25
C ILE A 38 3.27 -4.58 20.26
N GLY A 39 4.47 -4.01 20.03
CA GLY A 39 4.68 -2.60 19.79
C GLY A 39 5.11 -2.37 18.35
N VAL A 40 4.28 -1.70 17.54
CA VAL A 40 4.69 -1.30 16.19
C VAL A 40 5.64 -0.11 16.30
N MET A 41 6.87 -0.28 15.83
CA MET A 41 7.93 0.73 15.91
C MET A 41 8.06 1.53 14.62
N GLU A 42 7.73 0.91 13.48
CA GLU A 42 7.86 1.52 12.17
C GLU A 42 6.91 0.87 11.16
N ALA A 43 6.32 1.68 10.29
CA ALA A 43 5.68 1.21 9.07
C ALA A 43 6.12 2.07 7.89
N SER A 44 6.45 1.46 6.75
CA SER A 44 6.88 2.19 5.57
C SER A 44 6.52 1.47 4.28
N LEU A 45 6.30 2.27 3.22
CA LEU A 45 6.01 1.77 1.88
C LEU A 45 7.31 1.54 1.10
N SER A 46 7.30 0.53 0.24
CA SER A 46 8.36 0.33 -0.74
C SER A 46 8.32 1.43 -1.78
N THR A 47 9.36 2.24 -1.85
CA THR A 47 9.54 3.28 -2.87
C THR A 47 10.84 3.06 -3.61
N ARG A 48 10.88 3.36 -4.92
CA ARG A 48 12.11 3.27 -5.74
C ARG A 48 13.15 4.35 -5.41
N VAL A 49 12.72 5.43 -4.79
CA VAL A 49 13.61 6.52 -4.36
C VAL A 49 14.06 6.19 -2.93
N SER A 50 15.31 6.43 -2.62
CA SER A 50 15.98 6.13 -1.36
C SER A 50 15.35 6.73 -0.08
N THR A 51 14.22 7.40 -0.23
CA THR A 51 13.37 7.85 0.87
C THR A 51 12.19 6.91 0.98
N ARG A 52 12.21 6.03 1.99
CA ARG A 52 11.04 5.23 2.36
C ARG A 52 9.87 6.16 2.65
N GLY A 53 8.72 5.88 2.07
CA GLY A 53 7.47 6.57 2.44
C GLY A 53 7.06 6.08 3.84
N VAL A 54 7.51 6.79 4.88
CA VAL A 54 7.19 6.42 6.26
C VAL A 54 5.69 6.69 6.50
N ILE A 55 5.00 5.71 7.06
CA ILE A 55 3.60 5.81 7.48
C ILE A 55 3.61 6.22 8.95
N ASN A 56 3.68 7.53 9.21
CA ASN A 56 3.78 8.07 10.57
C ASN A 56 3.16 9.46 10.71
N THR A 57 2.03 9.70 10.08
CA THR A 57 1.25 10.92 10.33
C THR A 57 -0.06 10.57 11.03
N ASP A 58 -0.58 11.50 11.81
CA ASP A 58 -1.88 11.38 12.47
C ASP A 58 -2.94 10.90 11.48
N ASP A 59 -3.88 10.08 11.96
CA ASP A 59 -4.94 9.41 11.18
C ASP A 59 -4.50 8.21 10.32
N TYR A 60 -3.21 7.87 10.25
CA TYR A 60 -2.80 6.64 9.55
C TYR A 60 -3.15 5.40 10.36
N LYS A 61 -3.71 4.42 9.67
CA LYS A 61 -4.14 3.14 10.27
C LYS A 61 -3.65 1.96 9.46
N LEU A 62 -3.19 0.94 10.20
CA LEU A 62 -2.84 -0.39 9.67
C LEU A 62 -3.90 -1.39 10.10
N GLY A 63 -4.18 -2.39 9.25
CA GLY A 63 -4.79 -3.63 9.69
C GLY A 63 -3.70 -4.66 9.90
N ILE A 64 -3.62 -5.27 11.09
CA ILE A 64 -2.58 -6.25 11.42
C ILE A 64 -3.22 -7.63 11.65
N PHE A 65 -2.54 -8.65 11.13
CA PHE A 65 -2.93 -10.05 11.20
C PHE A 65 -1.86 -10.84 11.96
N ARG A 66 -2.28 -11.74 12.84
CA ARG A 66 -1.45 -12.81 13.38
C ARG A 66 -2.02 -14.13 12.90
N THR A 67 -1.22 -14.92 12.21
CA THR A 67 -1.64 -16.24 11.73
C THR A 67 -1.52 -17.30 12.83
N ASP A 68 -2.01 -18.50 12.56
CA ASP A 68 -1.93 -19.67 13.44
C ASP A 68 -0.55 -20.35 13.46
N ALA A 69 0.44 -19.75 12.83
CA ALA A 69 1.80 -20.23 12.87
C ALA A 69 2.27 -20.45 14.32
N ASN A 70 2.95 -21.56 14.57
CA ASN A 70 3.45 -21.95 15.88
C ASN A 70 2.37 -22.12 16.98
N GLY A 71 1.13 -22.42 16.57
CA GLY A 71 0.01 -22.71 17.46
C GLY A 71 -0.61 -21.51 18.15
N TYR A 72 -0.43 -20.31 17.61
CA TYR A 72 -1.23 -19.16 18.02
C TYR A 72 -2.66 -19.29 17.51
N PRO A 73 -3.69 -18.92 18.30
CA PRO A 73 -5.00 -18.63 17.74
C PRO A 73 -4.86 -17.49 16.72
N PRO A 74 -5.37 -17.61 15.48
CA PRO A 74 -5.28 -16.55 14.51
C PRO A 74 -6.04 -15.32 14.99
N GLN A 75 -5.53 -14.13 14.64
CA GLN A 75 -6.17 -12.85 14.91
C GLN A 75 -6.15 -12.04 13.61
N TYR A 76 -7.31 -11.62 13.16
CA TYR A 76 -7.49 -11.00 11.87
C TYR A 76 -7.84 -9.52 12.00
N ASP A 77 -7.27 -8.70 11.11
CA ASP A 77 -7.64 -7.32 10.84
C ASP A 77 -7.71 -6.41 12.08
N ALA A 78 -6.74 -6.56 12.99
CA ALA A 78 -6.65 -5.71 14.17
C ALA A 78 -6.23 -4.28 13.77
N PRO A 79 -7.04 -3.23 14.06
CA PRO A 79 -6.70 -1.87 13.69
C PRO A 79 -5.67 -1.26 14.65
N TYR A 80 -4.58 -0.75 14.06
CA TYR A 80 -3.56 0.06 14.73
C TYR A 80 -3.58 1.47 14.14
N SER A 81 -3.71 2.48 15.00
CA SER A 81 -3.70 3.89 14.62
C SER A 81 -2.41 4.56 15.06
N TYR A 82 -1.87 5.44 14.24
CA TYR A 82 -0.72 6.27 14.59
C TYR A 82 -1.17 7.59 15.22
N ASP A 83 -0.44 8.02 16.22
CA ASP A 83 -0.55 9.31 16.90
C ASP A 83 0.88 9.86 17.09
N ASP A 84 1.11 11.13 16.80
CA ASP A 84 2.45 11.73 16.85
C ASP A 84 3.09 11.73 18.24
N VAL A 85 2.29 11.60 19.30
CA VAL A 85 2.76 11.59 20.69
C VAL A 85 2.86 10.16 21.23
N ALA A 86 1.82 9.35 21.00
CA ALA A 86 1.71 7.99 21.55
C ALA A 86 2.35 6.92 20.64
N GLY A 87 2.61 7.25 19.37
CA GLY A 87 3.02 6.29 18.35
C GLY A 87 1.86 5.38 17.91
N TRP A 88 2.16 4.14 17.55
CA TRP A 88 1.15 3.18 17.13
C TRP A 88 0.41 2.57 18.31
N THR A 89 -0.92 2.69 18.32
CA THR A 89 -1.81 2.17 19.36
C THR A 89 -2.96 1.36 18.76
N ALA A 90 -3.52 0.43 19.52
CA ALA A 90 -4.65 -0.38 19.10
C ALA A 90 -5.71 -0.49 20.21
N THR A 91 -6.98 -0.54 19.81
CA THR A 91 -8.09 -0.83 20.75
C THR A 91 -8.10 -2.32 21.10
N THR A 92 -7.80 -3.18 20.12
CA THR A 92 -7.64 -4.62 20.30
C THR A 92 -6.21 -4.99 19.96
N GLU A 93 -5.42 -5.23 20.99
CA GLU A 93 -3.99 -5.51 20.84
C GLU A 93 -3.75 -6.94 20.35
N ILE A 94 -2.74 -7.12 19.52
CA ILE A 94 -2.20 -8.43 19.19
C ILE A 94 -1.22 -8.84 20.28
N LEU A 95 -1.50 -9.97 20.93
CA LEU A 95 -0.71 -10.49 22.03
C LEU A 95 0.24 -11.58 21.53
N VAL A 96 1.46 -11.59 22.06
CA VAL A 96 2.48 -12.62 21.80
C VAL A 96 3.00 -13.19 23.11
N ASP A 97 3.36 -14.48 23.10
CA ASP A 97 3.98 -15.20 24.21
C ASP A 97 5.41 -15.63 23.83
N HIS A 98 5.95 -16.67 24.49
CA HIS A 98 7.30 -17.17 24.21
C HIS A 98 7.49 -17.77 22.80
N ARG A 99 6.39 -18.11 22.10
CA ARG A 99 6.44 -18.68 20.76
C ARG A 99 6.72 -17.58 19.73
N SER A 100 7.35 -17.94 18.61
CA SER A 100 7.53 -16.99 17.51
C SER A 100 6.22 -16.75 16.76
N ALA A 101 5.76 -15.49 16.67
CA ALA A 101 4.57 -15.11 15.94
C ALA A 101 4.91 -14.73 14.50
N SER A 102 3.99 -15.02 13.58
CA SER A 102 4.00 -14.52 12.20
C SER A 102 2.94 -13.43 12.06
N LEU A 103 3.39 -12.21 11.76
CA LEU A 103 2.55 -11.03 11.66
C LEU A 103 2.63 -10.43 10.27
N TYR A 104 1.49 -9.96 9.79
CA TYR A 104 1.33 -9.30 8.50
C TYR A 104 0.50 -8.05 8.69
N ALA A 105 0.74 -7.05 7.86
CA ALA A 105 -0.05 -5.82 7.89
C ALA A 105 -0.41 -5.34 6.49
N TYR A 106 -1.48 -4.55 6.42
CA TYR A 106 -1.82 -3.78 5.22
C TYR A 106 -2.13 -2.33 5.58
N TYR A 107 -2.02 -1.48 4.58
CA TYR A 107 -2.26 -0.05 4.62
C TYR A 107 -2.84 0.42 3.28
N PRO A 108 -3.76 1.39 3.23
CA PRO A 108 -4.50 1.97 4.36
C PRO A 108 -5.53 0.98 4.94
N TYR A 109 -5.81 1.13 6.24
CA TYR A 109 -6.83 0.30 6.90
C TYR A 109 -8.18 0.44 6.21
N GLN A 110 -8.88 -0.67 5.98
CA GLN A 110 -10.15 -0.74 5.24
C GLN A 110 -10.06 -0.28 3.76
N SER A 111 -8.87 -0.19 3.17
CA SER A 111 -8.70 0.09 1.73
C SER A 111 -9.33 -0.99 0.84
N VAL A 112 -9.41 -2.21 1.35
CA VAL A 112 -10.03 -3.38 0.71
C VAL A 112 -10.80 -4.20 1.74
N SER A 113 -11.64 -5.11 1.25
CA SER A 113 -12.28 -6.14 2.07
C SER A 113 -11.43 -7.41 2.08
N PHE A 114 -11.51 -8.16 3.18
CA PHE A 114 -10.92 -9.49 3.30
C PHE A 114 -12.04 -10.54 3.31
N ALA A 115 -11.74 -11.74 2.82
CA ALA A 115 -12.62 -12.88 3.02
C ALA A 115 -12.67 -13.21 4.53
N ASP A 116 -13.80 -13.65 5.03
CA ASP A 116 -14.05 -13.87 6.45
C ASP A 116 -13.00 -14.81 7.08
N ASN A 117 -12.35 -14.33 8.12
CA ASN A 117 -11.31 -15.06 8.87
C ASN A 117 -10.16 -15.60 7.99
N THR A 118 -9.75 -14.83 7.01
CA THR A 118 -8.62 -15.16 6.14
C THR A 118 -7.65 -13.98 6.00
N THR A 119 -6.51 -14.23 5.34
CA THR A 119 -5.53 -13.23 4.92
C THR A 119 -5.68 -12.83 3.44
N GLU A 120 -6.81 -13.20 2.83
CA GLU A 120 -7.10 -12.97 1.42
C GLU A 120 -7.83 -11.65 1.21
N ALA A 121 -7.12 -10.66 0.73
CA ALA A 121 -7.65 -9.34 0.37
C ALA A 121 -8.34 -9.39 -1.00
N ILE A 122 -9.51 -8.78 -1.10
CA ILE A 122 -10.31 -8.72 -2.33
C ILE A 122 -9.97 -7.43 -3.08
N LEU A 123 -9.25 -7.56 -4.18
CA LEU A 123 -8.88 -6.46 -5.06
C LEU A 123 -9.95 -6.26 -6.15
N VAL A 124 -10.46 -5.04 -6.29
CA VAL A 124 -11.48 -4.69 -7.29
C VAL A 124 -10.95 -3.60 -8.22
N ALA A 125 -11.12 -3.79 -9.54
CA ALA A 125 -10.77 -2.79 -10.54
C ALA A 125 -11.58 -1.51 -10.33
N GLN A 126 -10.91 -0.35 -10.23
CA GLN A 126 -11.54 0.92 -9.92
C GLN A 126 -10.70 2.10 -10.39
N ILE A 127 -11.30 3.29 -10.38
CA ILE A 127 -10.55 4.55 -10.55
C ILE A 127 -9.61 4.70 -9.35
N TYR A 128 -8.41 5.22 -9.62
CA TYR A 128 -7.41 5.43 -8.58
C TYR A 128 -7.92 6.35 -7.47
N ASP A 129 -7.78 5.85 -6.27
CA ASP A 129 -7.98 6.57 -5.02
C ASP A 129 -6.88 6.13 -4.06
N ALA A 130 -6.10 7.05 -3.53
CA ALA A 130 -5.01 6.74 -2.61
C ALA A 130 -5.49 6.02 -1.34
N ALA A 131 -6.74 6.28 -0.90
CA ALA A 131 -7.34 5.60 0.24
C ALA A 131 -7.71 4.13 -0.04
N LYS A 132 -7.63 3.69 -1.30
CA LYS A 132 -7.94 2.32 -1.74
C LYS A 132 -6.74 1.59 -2.32
N ASP A 133 -5.61 2.28 -2.42
CA ASP A 133 -4.37 1.70 -2.95
C ASP A 133 -3.66 0.89 -1.86
N MET A 134 -4.08 -0.36 -1.73
CA MET A 134 -3.59 -1.25 -0.70
C MET A 134 -2.11 -1.60 -0.87
N CYS A 135 -1.36 -1.44 0.23
CA CYS A 135 -0.02 -1.98 0.39
C CYS A 135 -0.01 -3.02 1.52
N TYR A 136 0.83 -4.02 1.44
CA TYR A 136 0.93 -5.07 2.46
C TYR A 136 2.39 -5.49 2.68
N GLY A 137 2.66 -6.07 3.86
CA GLY A 137 4.00 -6.53 4.21
C GLY A 137 4.02 -7.43 5.43
N THR A 138 5.16 -8.10 5.59
CA THR A 138 5.45 -8.99 6.72
C THR A 138 6.21 -8.23 7.80
N ALA A 139 5.89 -8.50 9.07
CA ALA A 139 6.63 -7.94 10.18
C ALA A 139 8.05 -8.51 10.30
N THR A 140 8.96 -7.66 10.73
CA THR A 140 10.27 -8.04 11.22
C THR A 140 10.45 -7.58 12.67
N SER A 141 11.28 -8.27 13.46
CA SER A 141 11.60 -7.80 14.81
C SER A 141 12.38 -6.49 14.76
N ALA A 142 12.02 -5.55 15.64
CA ALA A 142 12.64 -4.22 15.63
C ALA A 142 14.09 -4.23 16.12
N ASP A 143 14.46 -5.22 16.92
CA ASP A 143 15.80 -5.41 17.48
C ASP A 143 16.71 -6.30 16.62
N GLY A 144 16.19 -6.83 15.50
CA GLY A 144 16.94 -7.69 14.59
C GLY A 144 17.14 -9.13 15.08
N SER A 145 16.43 -9.57 16.13
CA SER A 145 16.50 -10.95 16.63
C SER A 145 16.02 -12.01 15.64
N GLY A 146 15.19 -11.59 14.66
CA GLY A 146 14.54 -12.51 13.70
C GLY A 146 13.32 -13.24 14.27
N MET A 147 12.99 -13.03 15.55
CA MET A 147 11.80 -13.60 16.20
C MET A 147 10.91 -12.50 16.72
N ILE A 148 9.60 -12.75 16.72
CA ILE A 148 8.60 -11.87 17.31
C ILE A 148 7.89 -12.68 18.41
N ASN A 149 8.15 -12.35 19.66
CA ASN A 149 7.60 -13.03 20.82
C ASN A 149 7.54 -12.07 22.03
N ASN A 150 7.27 -12.57 23.23
CA ASN A 150 7.17 -11.72 24.43
C ASN A 150 8.49 -11.04 24.83
N ASP A 151 9.66 -11.60 24.46
CA ASP A 151 10.98 -10.97 24.69
C ASP A 151 11.33 -9.97 23.57
N HIS A 152 10.82 -10.19 22.35
CA HIS A 152 11.08 -9.43 21.13
C HIS A 152 9.76 -8.90 20.52
N LYS A 153 9.02 -8.12 21.31
CA LYS A 153 7.67 -7.66 20.97
C LYS A 153 7.62 -6.43 20.06
N GLY A 154 8.74 -5.74 19.87
CA GLY A 154 8.85 -4.62 18.92
C GLY A 154 8.88 -5.11 17.50
N VAL A 155 7.98 -4.58 16.64
CA VAL A 155 7.85 -5.00 15.24
C VAL A 155 7.96 -3.83 14.28
N ARG A 156 8.42 -4.11 13.06
CA ARG A 156 8.46 -3.18 11.93
C ARG A 156 7.79 -3.80 10.71
N PHE A 157 6.99 -3.00 10.00
CA PHE A 157 6.44 -3.32 8.68
C PHE A 157 7.12 -2.43 7.65
N ILE A 158 8.28 -2.84 7.16
CA ILE A 158 9.10 -2.05 6.25
C ILE A 158 8.97 -2.55 4.81
N ASP A 159 9.09 -1.62 3.85
CA ASP A 159 9.04 -1.93 2.43
C ASP A 159 7.73 -2.64 2.01
N MET A 160 6.59 -2.21 2.58
CA MET A 160 5.26 -2.72 2.21
C MET A 160 5.01 -2.50 0.72
N LYS A 161 4.51 -3.54 0.05
CA LYS A 161 4.35 -3.60 -1.41
C LYS A 161 2.93 -3.26 -1.81
N HIS A 162 2.75 -2.51 -2.91
CA HIS A 162 1.43 -2.29 -3.49
C HIS A 162 0.82 -3.59 -4.01
N ALA A 163 -0.45 -3.82 -3.70
CA ALA A 163 -1.20 -5.00 -4.14
C ALA A 163 -1.77 -4.85 -5.56
N TYR A 164 -2.02 -3.62 -6.00
CA TYR A 164 -2.59 -3.32 -7.30
C TYR A 164 -1.52 -3.09 -8.37
N ALA A 165 -1.89 -3.29 -9.63
CA ALA A 165 -1.29 -2.64 -10.77
C ALA A 165 -1.94 -1.27 -10.97
N ARG A 166 -1.17 -0.21 -11.14
CA ARG A 166 -1.67 1.14 -11.42
C ARG A 166 -1.50 1.47 -12.90
N LEU A 167 -2.61 1.79 -13.58
CA LEU A 167 -2.63 2.21 -14.97
C LEU A 167 -3.00 3.69 -15.08
N LYS A 168 -2.11 4.49 -15.70
CA LYS A 168 -2.37 5.89 -16.04
C LYS A 168 -2.60 6.02 -17.53
N LEU A 169 -3.72 6.57 -17.92
CA LEU A 169 -4.03 6.95 -19.29
C LEU A 169 -4.00 8.48 -19.42
N THR A 170 -3.16 8.99 -20.30
CA THR A 170 -3.10 10.41 -20.64
C THR A 170 -3.62 10.60 -22.05
N PHE A 171 -4.76 11.24 -22.20
CA PHE A 171 -5.35 11.59 -23.47
C PHE A 171 -4.90 12.99 -23.87
N VAL A 172 -4.33 13.11 -25.06
CA VAL A 172 -3.82 14.37 -25.62
C VAL A 172 -4.58 14.66 -26.90
N ARG A 173 -5.09 15.89 -27.02
CA ARG A 173 -5.65 16.38 -28.29
C ARG A 173 -4.52 16.56 -29.31
N GLY A 174 -4.57 15.82 -30.41
CA GLY A 174 -3.59 15.94 -31.50
C GLY A 174 -3.75 17.24 -32.28
N THR A 175 -2.69 17.64 -32.99
CA THR A 175 -2.68 18.86 -33.82
C THR A 175 -3.51 18.73 -35.08
N ASN A 176 -3.83 17.49 -35.52
CA ASN A 176 -4.56 17.18 -36.73
C ASN A 176 -6.08 17.00 -36.51
N VAL A 177 -6.59 17.47 -35.37
CA VAL A 177 -8.01 17.40 -35.08
C VAL A 177 -8.73 18.53 -35.83
N MET A 178 -9.74 18.20 -36.64
CA MET A 178 -10.51 19.16 -37.40
C MET A 178 -11.16 20.23 -36.51
N SER A 179 -11.23 21.45 -37.01
CA SER A 179 -11.94 22.54 -36.36
C SER A 179 -13.42 22.15 -36.16
N GLY A 180 -13.91 22.33 -34.92
CA GLY A 180 -15.28 21.99 -34.52
C GLY A 180 -15.46 20.62 -33.84
N ARG A 181 -14.48 19.69 -33.89
CA ARG A 181 -14.51 18.47 -33.07
C ARG A 181 -14.18 18.79 -31.62
N LYS A 182 -14.95 18.20 -30.71
CA LYS A 182 -14.82 18.46 -29.26
C LYS A 182 -13.76 17.61 -28.62
N CYS A 183 -13.40 16.47 -29.20
CA CYS A 183 -12.58 15.42 -28.55
C CYS A 183 -13.18 15.01 -27.21
N LYS A 184 -14.48 14.76 -27.17
CA LYS A 184 -15.19 14.34 -25.99
C LYS A 184 -14.95 12.85 -25.78
N ILE A 185 -14.30 12.49 -24.67
CA ILE A 185 -14.12 11.10 -24.23
C ILE A 185 -15.41 10.68 -23.52
N GLU A 186 -16.18 9.80 -24.12
CA GLU A 186 -17.46 9.34 -23.62
C GLU A 186 -17.34 8.04 -22.84
N ASN A 187 -16.51 7.11 -23.34
CA ASN A 187 -16.34 5.80 -22.76
C ASN A 187 -14.90 5.33 -22.93
N ILE A 188 -14.38 4.63 -21.92
CA ILE A 188 -13.08 3.94 -21.92
C ILE A 188 -13.32 2.50 -21.49
N VAL A 189 -12.87 1.53 -22.30
CA VAL A 189 -12.98 0.11 -22.00
C VAL A 189 -11.59 -0.53 -22.03
N LEU A 190 -11.20 -1.18 -20.93
CA LEU A 190 -9.95 -1.95 -20.83
C LEU A 190 -10.26 -3.43 -21.00
N LYS A 191 -9.57 -4.10 -21.91
CA LYS A 191 -9.74 -5.53 -22.20
C LYS A 191 -8.39 -6.27 -22.25
N ASN A 192 -8.42 -7.53 -21.91
CA ASN A 192 -7.29 -8.42 -22.05
C ASN A 192 -7.35 -9.11 -23.42
N ASN A 193 -6.90 -8.40 -24.49
CA ASN A 193 -6.94 -8.87 -25.86
C ASN A 193 -8.27 -9.60 -26.20
N SER A 194 -8.21 -10.91 -26.48
CA SER A 194 -9.36 -11.76 -26.79
C SER A 194 -9.92 -12.55 -25.61
N THR A 195 -9.38 -12.36 -24.41
CA THR A 195 -9.80 -13.08 -23.19
C THR A 195 -10.45 -12.16 -22.18
N ASN A 196 -11.00 -12.76 -21.14
CA ASN A 196 -11.67 -12.03 -20.06
C ASN A 196 -10.68 -11.18 -19.28
N PHE A 197 -11.11 -9.96 -18.95
CA PHE A 197 -10.40 -9.07 -18.04
C PHE A 197 -10.89 -9.33 -16.60
N TYR A 198 -9.98 -9.48 -15.65
CA TYR A 198 -10.37 -9.70 -14.26
C TYR A 198 -10.72 -8.38 -13.59
N LEU A 199 -12.00 -8.21 -13.25
CA LEU A 199 -12.47 -7.05 -12.48
C LEU A 199 -12.26 -7.22 -10.98
N GLN A 200 -12.14 -8.45 -10.51
CA GLN A 200 -11.91 -8.79 -9.12
C GLN A 200 -10.96 -9.98 -9.02
N ARG A 201 -10.00 -9.92 -8.12
CA ARG A 201 -9.12 -11.02 -7.75
C ARG A 201 -8.83 -10.98 -6.25
N GLN A 202 -8.29 -12.05 -5.71
CA GLN A 202 -7.84 -12.10 -4.33
C GLN A 202 -6.31 -12.15 -4.27
N VAL A 203 -5.73 -11.54 -3.24
CA VAL A 203 -4.31 -11.64 -2.91
C VAL A 203 -4.17 -12.11 -1.46
N ASP A 204 -3.44 -13.18 -1.25
CA ASP A 204 -3.01 -13.56 0.09
C ASP A 204 -1.86 -12.64 0.53
N ILE A 205 -2.09 -11.79 1.53
CA ILE A 205 -1.10 -10.82 2.01
C ILE A 205 0.10 -11.47 2.70
N THR A 206 0.03 -12.75 3.04
CA THR A 206 1.15 -13.47 3.67
C THR A 206 2.18 -13.93 2.66
N THR A 207 1.75 -14.27 1.46
CA THR A 207 2.59 -14.81 0.38
C THR A 207 2.69 -13.90 -0.84
N GLY A 208 1.73 -12.99 -1.02
CA GLY A 208 1.56 -12.20 -2.25
C GLY A 208 0.97 -13.02 -3.41
N THR A 209 0.50 -14.23 -3.14
CA THR A 209 -0.11 -15.08 -4.16
C THR A 209 -1.44 -14.50 -4.62
N ILE A 210 -1.61 -14.37 -5.94
CA ILE A 210 -2.87 -13.95 -6.55
C ILE A 210 -3.67 -15.19 -6.91
N THR A 211 -4.88 -15.29 -6.37
CA THR A 211 -5.81 -16.37 -6.67
C THR A 211 -6.71 -16.03 -7.84
N GLU A 212 -7.47 -17.02 -8.32
CA GLU A 212 -8.46 -16.81 -9.36
C GLU A 212 -9.50 -15.77 -8.92
N GLY A 213 -10.04 -15.05 -9.88
CA GLY A 213 -11.02 -14.00 -9.65
C GLY A 213 -12.21 -14.14 -10.59
N THR A 214 -13.06 -13.11 -10.60
CA THR A 214 -14.23 -13.04 -11.49
C THR A 214 -13.83 -12.33 -12.78
N PRO A 215 -13.72 -13.06 -13.92
CA PRO A 215 -13.43 -12.47 -15.22
C PRO A 215 -14.68 -11.83 -15.80
N ALA A 216 -14.50 -10.74 -16.57
CA ALA A 216 -15.57 -10.07 -17.31
C ALA A 216 -15.21 -9.97 -18.79
N ALA A 217 -16.07 -10.52 -19.64
CA ALA A 217 -15.90 -10.47 -21.11
C ALA A 217 -15.97 -9.03 -21.64
N GLU A 218 -16.71 -8.17 -20.97
CA GLU A 218 -16.89 -6.75 -21.37
C GLU A 218 -15.68 -5.88 -21.01
N GLY A 219 -14.82 -6.37 -20.10
CA GLY A 219 -13.69 -5.62 -19.58
C GLY A 219 -14.07 -4.62 -18.49
N TYR A 220 -13.14 -3.74 -18.13
CA TYR A 220 -13.40 -2.64 -17.21
C TYR A 220 -13.91 -1.42 -17.99
N VAL A 221 -15.06 -0.89 -17.61
CA VAL A 221 -15.75 0.21 -18.29
C VAL A 221 -15.76 1.47 -17.42
N HIS A 222 -15.32 2.58 -17.99
CA HIS A 222 -15.38 3.91 -17.38
C HIS A 222 -16.02 4.93 -18.35
N ASN A 223 -16.99 5.71 -17.88
CA ASN A 223 -17.75 6.69 -18.68
C ASN A 223 -17.48 8.12 -18.19
N PRO A 224 -16.34 8.73 -18.54
CA PRO A 224 -15.96 10.05 -18.02
C PRO A 224 -16.82 11.20 -18.59
N ASN A 225 -17.25 11.12 -19.85
CA ASN A 225 -18.02 12.16 -20.54
C ASN A 225 -17.34 13.54 -20.51
N VAL A 226 -16.02 13.61 -20.71
CA VAL A 226 -15.19 14.83 -20.60
C VAL A 226 -14.68 15.27 -21.97
N GLU A 227 -14.79 16.56 -22.27
CA GLU A 227 -14.23 17.20 -23.46
C GLU A 227 -12.78 17.62 -23.22
N ILE A 228 -11.89 17.34 -24.18
CA ILE A 228 -10.51 17.85 -24.19
C ILE A 228 -10.49 19.09 -25.10
N ALA A 229 -10.75 20.25 -24.52
CA ALA A 229 -10.73 21.52 -25.27
C ALA A 229 -9.29 21.89 -25.68
N SER A 230 -8.34 21.73 -24.76
CA SER A 230 -6.91 21.93 -24.98
C SER A 230 -6.09 21.14 -23.94
N GLY A 231 -4.84 20.83 -24.25
CA GLY A 231 -3.94 20.12 -23.33
C GLY A 231 -4.20 18.63 -23.27
N SER A 232 -4.29 18.09 -22.05
CA SER A 232 -4.46 16.67 -21.81
C SER A 232 -5.47 16.39 -20.71
N GLN A 233 -6.08 15.20 -20.76
CA GLN A 233 -6.94 14.64 -19.73
C GLN A 233 -6.31 13.35 -19.20
N VAL A 234 -6.26 13.18 -17.88
CA VAL A 234 -5.63 12.04 -17.23
C VAL A 234 -6.68 11.23 -16.46
N TYR A 235 -6.63 9.92 -16.62
CA TYR A 235 -7.37 8.95 -15.81
C TYR A 235 -6.40 7.92 -15.26
N GLU A 236 -6.57 7.59 -14.01
CA GLU A 236 -5.76 6.55 -13.36
C GLU A 236 -6.65 5.48 -12.75
N TYR A 237 -6.17 4.23 -12.79
CA TYR A 237 -6.92 3.07 -12.35
C TYR A 237 -6.07 2.18 -11.46
N LEU A 238 -6.70 1.60 -10.44
CA LEU A 238 -6.20 0.47 -9.68
C LEU A 238 -6.80 -0.80 -10.31
N LEU A 239 -5.94 -1.66 -10.80
CA LEU A 239 -6.32 -2.90 -11.47
C LEU A 239 -5.80 -4.10 -10.68
N PRO A 240 -6.60 -5.15 -10.43
CA PRO A 240 -6.08 -6.40 -9.89
C PRO A 240 -4.97 -6.95 -10.79
N PRO A 241 -3.84 -7.42 -10.23
CA PRO A 241 -2.79 -8.03 -11.01
C PRO A 241 -3.32 -9.21 -11.83
N GLN A 242 -2.97 -9.26 -13.12
CA GLN A 242 -3.52 -10.28 -14.02
C GLN A 242 -2.62 -10.55 -15.23
N PRO A 243 -2.66 -11.78 -15.79
CA PRO A 243 -1.96 -12.07 -17.02
C PRO A 243 -2.57 -11.29 -18.20
N LEU A 244 -1.73 -10.94 -19.17
CA LEU A 244 -2.14 -10.36 -20.44
C LEU A 244 -1.94 -11.38 -21.55
N THR A 245 -3.01 -11.72 -22.24
CA THR A 245 -2.96 -12.66 -23.38
C THR A 245 -2.16 -12.03 -24.53
N ASP A 246 -1.19 -12.77 -25.04
CA ASP A 246 -0.25 -12.30 -26.09
C ASP A 246 0.51 -11.01 -25.69
N SER A 247 0.66 -10.73 -24.40
CA SER A 247 1.25 -9.49 -23.88
C SER A 247 0.50 -8.23 -24.33
N LYS A 248 -0.83 -8.31 -24.48
CA LYS A 248 -1.64 -7.23 -25.05
C LYS A 248 -2.70 -6.72 -24.09
N LEU A 249 -2.69 -5.41 -23.84
CA LEU A 249 -3.82 -4.69 -23.27
C LEU A 249 -4.55 -3.94 -24.38
N THR A 250 -5.83 -4.20 -24.56
CA THR A 250 -6.69 -3.49 -25.52
C THR A 250 -7.44 -2.36 -24.81
N ILE A 251 -7.32 -1.15 -25.35
CA ILE A 251 -7.99 0.05 -24.85
C ILE A 251 -8.93 0.54 -25.94
N SER A 252 -10.23 0.43 -25.72
CA SER A 252 -11.25 0.98 -26.62
C SER A 252 -11.77 2.30 -26.02
N VAL A 253 -11.80 3.35 -26.83
CA VAL A 253 -12.22 4.68 -26.41
C VAL A 253 -13.30 5.20 -27.37
N THR A 254 -14.43 5.63 -26.83
CA THR A 254 -15.43 6.35 -27.61
C THR A 254 -15.14 7.84 -27.54
N VAL A 255 -14.83 8.44 -28.69
CA VAL A 255 -14.53 9.87 -28.83
C VAL A 255 -15.48 10.48 -29.84
N ASP A 256 -16.25 11.48 -29.43
CA ASP A 256 -17.27 12.15 -30.26
C ASP A 256 -18.23 11.16 -30.96
N GLY A 257 -18.67 10.10 -30.23
CA GLY A 257 -19.54 9.03 -30.71
C GLY A 257 -18.86 7.93 -31.52
N GLU A 258 -17.57 8.05 -31.84
CA GLU A 258 -16.80 7.05 -32.61
C GLU A 258 -15.95 6.18 -31.71
N VAL A 259 -16.08 4.84 -31.84
CA VAL A 259 -15.25 3.88 -31.10
C VAL A 259 -13.91 3.72 -31.80
N ARG A 260 -12.84 3.87 -31.07
CA ARG A 260 -11.45 3.67 -31.50
C ARG A 260 -10.74 2.74 -30.57
N THR A 261 -10.06 1.76 -31.13
CA THR A 261 -9.38 0.72 -30.34
C THR A 261 -7.87 0.76 -30.59
N VAL A 262 -7.11 0.72 -29.52
CA VAL A 262 -5.65 0.59 -29.55
C VAL A 262 -5.23 -0.63 -28.75
N THR A 263 -4.15 -1.28 -29.21
CA THR A 263 -3.53 -2.40 -28.50
C THR A 263 -2.15 -1.98 -28.02
N VAL A 264 -1.91 -2.13 -26.72
CA VAL A 264 -0.62 -1.82 -26.08
C VAL A 264 0.10 -3.13 -25.78
N THR A 265 1.32 -3.29 -26.27
CA THR A 265 2.15 -4.50 -26.13
C THR A 265 3.35 -4.29 -25.21
N ALA A 266 3.57 -3.06 -24.70
CA ALA A 266 4.76 -2.71 -23.93
C ALA A 266 4.76 -3.24 -22.49
N PHE A 267 3.66 -3.83 -22.00
CA PHE A 267 3.50 -4.20 -20.60
C PHE A 267 4.03 -5.61 -20.26
N GLY A 268 4.52 -6.35 -21.25
CA GLY A 268 4.88 -7.74 -21.05
C GLY A 268 3.66 -8.63 -20.82
N ASN A 269 3.88 -9.79 -20.20
CA ASN A 269 2.84 -10.83 -20.08
C ASN A 269 1.86 -10.59 -18.92
N ASN A 270 2.05 -9.56 -18.10
CA ASN A 270 1.22 -9.34 -16.90
C ASN A 270 1.07 -7.86 -16.57
N LEU A 271 -0.06 -7.53 -15.96
CA LEU A 271 -0.18 -6.38 -15.06
C LEU A 271 0.24 -6.86 -13.66
N ASN A 272 1.43 -6.48 -13.22
CA ASN A 272 2.01 -6.96 -11.97
C ASN A 272 1.57 -6.11 -10.77
N ALA A 273 1.50 -6.71 -9.58
CA ALA A 273 1.38 -6.00 -8.32
C ALA A 273 2.53 -4.99 -8.17
N GLY A 274 2.21 -3.76 -7.75
CA GLY A 274 3.19 -2.67 -7.63
C GLY A 274 3.70 -2.14 -8.98
N GLY A 275 3.22 -2.64 -10.12
CA GLY A 275 3.55 -2.12 -11.43
C GLY A 275 2.84 -0.79 -11.73
N TYR A 276 3.56 0.18 -12.29
CA TYR A 276 3.00 1.45 -12.76
C TYR A 276 3.13 1.54 -14.28
N TYR A 277 1.99 1.59 -14.95
CA TYR A 277 1.85 1.54 -16.40
C TYR A 277 1.29 2.88 -16.90
N HIS A 278 2.01 3.56 -17.77
CA HIS A 278 1.59 4.83 -18.32
C HIS A 278 1.41 4.74 -19.83
N VAL A 279 0.22 5.08 -20.32
CA VAL A 279 -0.11 5.16 -21.74
C VAL A 279 -0.54 6.56 -22.09
N THR A 280 0.14 7.16 -23.04
CA THR A 280 -0.32 8.42 -23.67
C THR A 280 -1.05 8.07 -24.96
N LEU A 281 -2.26 8.59 -25.11
CA LEU A 281 -3.17 8.37 -26.25
C LEU A 281 -3.40 9.70 -26.95
N THR A 282 -2.75 9.89 -28.11
CA THR A 282 -2.95 11.10 -28.92
C THR A 282 -4.15 10.91 -29.84
N ILE A 283 -5.18 11.69 -29.62
CA ILE A 283 -6.43 11.69 -30.39
C ILE A 283 -6.26 12.55 -31.62
N ASN A 284 -6.26 11.94 -32.80
CA ASN A 284 -6.30 12.59 -34.12
C ASN A 284 -7.68 12.35 -34.77
N ASP A 285 -7.99 13.00 -35.89
CA ASP A 285 -9.29 12.85 -36.54
C ASP A 285 -9.64 11.41 -36.95
N VAL A 286 -8.64 10.65 -37.37
CA VAL A 286 -8.83 9.30 -37.97
C VAL A 286 -8.45 8.18 -37.01
N GLN A 287 -7.58 8.43 -36.02
CA GLN A 287 -7.01 7.37 -35.18
C GLN A 287 -6.56 7.88 -33.81
N ILE A 288 -6.41 6.98 -32.86
CA ILE A 288 -5.68 7.20 -31.62
C ILE A 288 -4.30 6.57 -31.73
N VAL A 289 -3.25 7.34 -31.46
CA VAL A 289 -1.86 6.88 -31.49
C VAL A 289 -1.38 6.65 -30.05
N PRO A 290 -1.07 5.41 -29.65
CA PRO A 290 -0.57 5.11 -28.31
C PRO A 290 0.94 5.35 -28.21
N SER A 291 1.39 5.80 -27.02
CA SER A 291 2.77 5.72 -26.56
C SER A 291 2.74 5.18 -25.13
N ALA A 292 3.47 4.10 -24.86
CA ALA A 292 3.38 3.42 -23.57
C ALA A 292 4.73 3.37 -22.85
N ASN A 293 4.71 3.57 -21.54
CA ASN A 293 5.85 3.44 -20.63
C ASN A 293 5.49 2.49 -19.49
N VAL A 294 6.44 1.70 -19.05
CA VAL A 294 6.29 0.81 -17.89
C VAL A 294 7.39 1.13 -16.89
N THR A 295 7.02 1.36 -15.64
CA THR A 295 7.94 1.40 -14.51
C THR A 295 7.62 0.23 -13.59
N ASP A 296 8.54 -0.73 -13.49
CA ASP A 296 8.42 -1.80 -12.51
C ASP A 296 8.76 -1.27 -11.09
N ASN A 297 7.97 -1.73 -10.11
CA ASN A 297 8.14 -1.53 -8.69
C ASN A 297 7.99 -0.10 -8.17
N GLY A 298 6.77 0.23 -7.88
CA GLY A 298 6.42 1.33 -6.99
C GLY A 298 6.12 2.62 -7.73
N TYR A 299 5.13 3.24 -7.23
CA TYR A 299 4.58 4.55 -7.55
C TYR A 299 5.59 5.70 -7.30
N ALA A 300 6.88 5.46 -7.57
CA ALA A 300 7.89 6.51 -7.50
C ALA A 300 7.72 7.44 -8.68
N ALA A 301 7.58 8.70 -8.33
CA ALA A 301 7.56 9.88 -9.20
C ALA A 301 8.15 9.64 -10.60
N ASP A 302 7.32 9.91 -11.60
CA ASP A 302 7.61 10.42 -12.95
C ASP A 302 9.08 10.31 -13.43
N ASN A 303 9.69 9.12 -13.41
CA ASN A 303 10.94 8.88 -14.10
C ASN A 303 10.68 7.96 -15.29
N THR A 304 10.38 8.60 -16.39
CA THR A 304 10.17 8.12 -17.74
C THR A 304 11.36 7.27 -18.21
N ILE A 305 11.18 5.95 -18.27
CA ILE A 305 11.96 5.14 -19.22
C ILE A 305 11.11 5.08 -20.49
N ILE A 306 11.44 5.92 -21.45
CA ILE A 306 10.82 5.94 -22.76
C ILE A 306 11.35 4.73 -23.52
N GLN A 307 10.55 3.67 -23.64
CA GLN A 307 10.73 2.70 -24.71
C GLN A 307 9.84 3.15 -25.88
N ASN A 308 10.46 3.73 -26.89
CA ASN A 308 9.82 4.04 -28.16
C ASN A 308 9.54 2.73 -28.90
N ASN A 309 8.40 2.10 -28.61
CA ASN A 309 7.89 1.03 -29.47
C ASN A 309 6.93 1.68 -30.48
N THR A 310 7.33 1.69 -31.73
CA THR A 310 6.48 2.10 -32.85
C THR A 310 5.26 1.18 -32.86
N PRO A 311 4.02 1.71 -32.80
CA PRO A 311 2.84 0.86 -32.80
C PRO A 311 2.70 0.20 -34.17
N SER A 312 2.53 -1.14 -34.18
CA SER A 312 2.00 -1.79 -35.38
C SER A 312 0.51 -1.46 -35.47
N VAL A 313 0.17 -0.72 -36.49
CA VAL A 313 -1.21 -0.48 -36.90
C VAL A 313 -1.72 -1.75 -37.57
N VAL A 314 -2.75 -2.38 -37.01
CA VAL A 314 -3.55 -3.42 -37.66
C VAL A 314 -4.85 -2.83 -38.06
#